data_26edea348e39887af84eda6fdead09e2
#
_entry.id   26edea348e39887af84eda6fdead09e2
#
_cell.length_a   1.000
_cell.length_b   1.000
_cell.length_c   1.000
_cell.angle_alpha   90.00
_cell.angle_beta   90.00
_cell.angle_gamma   90.00
#
_symmetry.space_group_name_H-M   'P 1'
#
loop_
_entity.id
_entity.type
_entity.pdbx_description
1 polymer ?
#
loop_
_entity_poly.entity_id
_entity_poly.type
_entity_poly.pdbx_seq_one_letter_code
_entity_poly.pdbx_strand_id
1 'polypeptide(L)'
;MSLGDSLSAEISRALGRPFRAASAGEAGGGCIHRALVLEGGGERWFVKLNSAQTLPMFEAEQDGLAALAATNAVRVPRPLSRGIVEGKACLEKEHLDLRPNAERGDAVACGHALAALHSATGARYGWHRDNFIGATPQLNAGQDSWARFFADARLRPQLARAAAHGASLRKKGESLAEKLPAFFLDYRPQPSLLHGDLWHGNAAMCGETPAVFDPAVYYGDREADLAMTELFGGFPEAFYAAYREAWPLAEGYESRKTLYNLYHVLNHLNLFGAGYLRQAERMIDRLLAELRG
;
A
#
# COMPACT_ATOMS: atom_id res chain seq x y z
N MET A 1 -4.20 35.23 5.78
CA MET A 1 -3.79 34.52 4.53
C MET A 1 -4.69 33.31 4.45
N SER A 2 -5.21 32.96 3.26
CA SER A 2 -6.01 31.72 3.15
C SER A 2 -5.11 30.48 3.18
N LEU A 3 -5.65 29.31 3.53
CA LEU A 3 -4.89 28.05 3.45
C LEU A 3 -4.29 27.85 2.04
N GLY A 4 -5.03 28.21 0.99
CA GLY A 4 -4.54 28.13 -0.39
C GLY A 4 -3.33 29.05 -0.65
N ASP A 5 -3.31 30.25 -0.06
CA ASP A 5 -2.16 31.16 -0.19
C ASP A 5 -0.94 30.61 0.54
N SER A 6 -1.14 30.01 1.73
CA SER A 6 -0.06 29.40 2.52
C SER A 6 0.52 28.17 1.83
N LEU A 7 -0.31 27.30 1.25
CA LEU A 7 0.13 26.17 0.43
C LEU A 7 0.83 26.62 -0.85
N SER A 8 0.34 27.67 -1.52
CA SER A 8 1.00 28.24 -2.71
C SER A 8 2.41 28.77 -2.37
N ALA A 9 2.60 29.34 -1.19
CA ALA A 9 3.91 29.78 -0.72
C ALA A 9 4.87 28.60 -0.48
N GLU A 10 4.38 27.48 0.10
CA GLU A 10 5.18 26.26 0.25
C GLU A 10 5.60 25.68 -1.10
N ILE A 11 4.66 25.54 -2.01
CA ILE A 11 4.92 25.05 -3.39
C ILE A 11 5.94 25.95 -4.07
N SER A 12 5.79 27.31 -3.96
CA SER A 12 6.75 28.25 -4.53
C SER A 12 8.16 28.07 -3.97
N ARG A 13 8.28 27.84 -2.66
CA ARG A 13 9.57 27.61 -1.99
C ARG A 13 10.22 26.31 -2.49
N ALA A 14 9.45 25.25 -2.58
CA ALA A 14 9.93 23.95 -3.05
C ALA A 14 10.33 23.95 -4.54
N LEU A 15 9.62 24.72 -5.36
CA LEU A 15 9.94 24.89 -6.78
C LEU A 15 11.12 25.85 -7.04
N GLY A 16 11.46 26.72 -6.10
CA GLY A 16 12.42 27.81 -6.30
C GLY A 16 11.92 28.92 -7.24
N ARG A 17 10.60 28.97 -7.51
CA ARG A 17 9.94 29.96 -8.37
C ARG A 17 8.51 30.23 -7.92
N PRO A 18 7.93 31.41 -8.26
CA PRO A 18 6.57 31.72 -7.87
C PRO A 18 5.55 30.72 -8.44
N PHE A 19 4.67 30.23 -7.57
CA PHE A 19 3.43 29.55 -7.89
C PHE A 19 2.29 30.22 -7.13
N ARG A 20 1.20 30.49 -7.78
CA ARG A 20 -0.02 31.01 -7.15
C ARG A 20 -1.22 30.22 -7.65
N ALA A 21 -1.91 29.57 -6.74
CA ALA A 21 -3.15 28.88 -7.07
C ALA A 21 -4.22 29.92 -7.48
N ALA A 22 -4.77 29.74 -8.67
CA ALA A 22 -5.94 30.48 -9.15
C ALA A 22 -7.23 29.81 -8.68
N SER A 23 -7.19 28.49 -8.47
CA SER A 23 -8.30 27.70 -7.94
C SER A 23 -7.77 26.63 -6.97
N ALA A 24 -8.65 26.22 -6.04
CA ALA A 24 -8.44 25.09 -5.14
C ALA A 24 -9.74 24.27 -5.11
N GLY A 25 -9.67 23.03 -5.62
CA GLY A 25 -10.78 22.08 -5.62
C GLY A 25 -10.55 20.96 -4.63
N GLU A 26 -11.61 20.41 -4.03
CA GLU A 26 -11.50 19.16 -3.27
C GLU A 26 -11.31 18.00 -4.25
N ALA A 27 -10.30 17.17 -3.99
CA ALA A 27 -10.11 15.92 -4.72
C ALA A 27 -10.90 14.81 -4.01
N GLY A 28 -11.70 14.08 -4.78
CA GLY A 28 -12.37 12.87 -4.29
C GLY A 28 -11.36 11.73 -4.09
N GLY A 29 -11.66 10.83 -3.17
CA GLY A 29 -10.90 9.61 -2.95
C GLY A 29 -9.97 9.67 -1.72
N GLY A 30 -10.18 8.74 -0.79
CA GLY A 30 -9.40 8.57 0.44
C GLY A 30 -10.22 8.85 1.69
N CYS A 31 -10.31 7.81 2.54
CA CYS A 31 -11.10 7.88 3.80
C CYS A 31 -10.31 8.52 4.96
N ILE A 32 -9.01 8.82 4.79
CA ILE A 32 -8.11 9.15 5.89
C ILE A 32 -7.64 10.62 5.86
N HIS A 33 -7.43 11.17 4.66
CA HIS A 33 -6.90 12.52 4.48
C HIS A 33 -7.86 13.39 3.67
N ARG A 34 -7.88 14.69 4.00
CA ARG A 34 -8.46 15.67 3.08
C ARG A 34 -7.50 15.88 1.93
N ALA A 35 -8.00 15.87 0.70
CA ALA A 35 -7.20 16.10 -0.49
C ALA A 35 -7.69 17.32 -1.26
N LEU A 36 -6.76 18.10 -1.77
CA LEU A 36 -7.01 19.27 -2.60
C LEU A 36 -6.20 19.18 -3.90
N VAL A 37 -6.74 19.75 -4.97
CA VAL A 37 -5.98 20.09 -6.18
C VAL A 37 -5.84 21.60 -6.26
N LEU A 38 -4.62 22.08 -6.29
CA LEU A 38 -4.29 23.49 -6.51
C LEU A 38 -3.86 23.68 -7.95
N GLU A 39 -4.53 24.60 -8.66
CA GLU A 39 -4.27 24.89 -10.06
C GLU A 39 -3.83 26.35 -10.25
N GLY A 40 -2.76 26.56 -10.99
CA GLY A 40 -2.25 27.90 -11.27
C GLY A 40 -1.12 27.88 -12.30
N GLY A 41 -1.09 28.87 -13.20
CA GLY A 41 -0.02 28.98 -14.20
C GLY A 41 0.13 27.80 -15.15
N GLY A 42 -0.94 27.04 -15.39
CA GLY A 42 -0.91 25.81 -16.21
C GLY A 42 -0.40 24.56 -15.48
N GLU A 43 -0.14 24.67 -14.18
CA GLU A 43 0.31 23.55 -13.33
C GLU A 43 -0.77 23.13 -12.36
N ARG A 44 -0.72 21.85 -11.96
CA ARG A 44 -1.62 21.25 -10.96
C ARG A 44 -0.80 20.48 -9.92
N TRP A 45 -1.13 20.73 -8.66
CA TRP A 45 -0.50 20.08 -7.51
C TRP A 45 -1.56 19.41 -6.67
N PHE A 46 -1.33 18.13 -6.35
CA PHE A 46 -2.18 17.38 -5.43
C PHE A 46 -1.64 17.54 -4.00
N VAL A 47 -2.51 17.95 -3.09
CA VAL A 47 -2.14 18.23 -1.69
C VAL A 47 -2.97 17.36 -0.77
N LYS A 48 -2.31 16.50 0.01
CA LYS A 48 -2.92 15.82 1.16
C LYS A 48 -2.78 16.69 2.40
N LEU A 49 -3.84 16.72 3.20
CA LEU A 49 -3.90 17.48 4.46
C LEU A 49 -4.45 16.60 5.58
N ASN A 50 -3.86 16.74 6.77
CA ASN A 50 -4.37 16.10 7.98
C ASN A 50 -3.88 16.90 9.23
N SER A 51 -4.15 16.38 10.44
CA SER A 51 -3.64 16.97 11.68
C SER A 51 -2.11 16.97 11.72
N ALA A 52 -1.49 17.91 12.42
CA ALA A 52 -0.03 18.03 12.49
C ALA A 52 0.67 16.73 12.95
N GLN A 53 0.02 15.96 13.82
CA GLN A 53 0.55 14.69 14.34
C GLN A 53 0.72 13.61 13.27
N THR A 54 0.09 13.76 12.10
CA THR A 54 0.19 12.80 10.99
C THR A 54 1.36 13.07 10.05
N LEU A 55 2.19 14.08 10.30
CA LEU A 55 3.37 14.37 9.48
C LEU A 55 4.25 13.13 9.23
N PRO A 56 4.52 12.25 10.23
CA PRO A 56 5.28 11.02 9.99
C PRO A 56 4.67 10.08 8.93
N MET A 57 3.33 10.10 8.73
CA MET A 57 2.68 9.33 7.66
C MET A 57 3.05 9.88 6.28
N PHE A 58 3.06 11.20 6.12
CA PHE A 58 3.44 11.85 4.87
C PHE A 58 4.94 11.70 4.57
N GLU A 59 5.77 11.68 5.59
CA GLU A 59 7.20 11.35 5.45
C GLU A 59 7.38 9.92 4.93
N ALA A 60 6.63 8.96 5.48
CA ALA A 60 6.68 7.58 5.05
C ALA A 60 6.11 7.38 3.64
N GLU A 61 5.02 8.08 3.27
CA GLU A 61 4.48 8.06 1.92
C GLU A 61 5.47 8.62 0.90
N GLN A 62 6.12 9.75 1.21
CA GLN A 62 7.14 10.32 0.34
C GLN A 62 8.31 9.37 0.11
N ASP A 63 8.79 8.72 1.17
CA ASP A 63 9.87 7.75 1.11
C ASP A 63 9.47 6.54 0.23
N GLY A 64 8.26 6.01 0.42
CA GLY A 64 7.72 4.93 -0.40
C GLY A 64 7.56 5.29 -1.88
N LEU A 65 7.03 6.47 -2.18
CA LEU A 65 6.91 6.95 -3.56
C LEU A 65 8.28 7.10 -4.23
N ALA A 66 9.30 7.56 -3.50
CA ALA A 66 10.66 7.67 -4.02
C ALA A 66 11.26 6.30 -4.35
N ALA A 67 11.03 5.30 -3.48
CA ALA A 67 11.50 3.93 -3.71
C ALA A 67 10.84 3.28 -4.94
N LEU A 68 9.52 3.41 -5.08
CA LEU A 68 8.80 2.92 -6.24
C LEU A 68 9.24 3.61 -7.52
N ALA A 69 9.42 4.94 -7.50
CA ALA A 69 9.91 5.72 -8.63
C ALA A 69 11.29 5.26 -9.11
N ALA A 70 12.19 4.92 -8.17
CA ALA A 70 13.55 4.49 -8.48
C ALA A 70 13.62 3.19 -9.30
N THR A 71 12.56 2.37 -9.29
CA THR A 71 12.49 1.16 -10.11
C THR A 71 12.26 1.44 -11.60
N ASN A 72 11.74 2.61 -11.95
CA ASN A 72 11.28 2.97 -13.30
C ASN A 72 10.25 1.99 -13.91
N ALA A 73 9.64 1.13 -13.11
CA ALA A 73 8.66 0.14 -13.58
C ALA A 73 7.24 0.72 -13.68
N VAL A 74 6.92 1.66 -12.82
CA VAL A 74 5.58 2.28 -12.71
C VAL A 74 5.69 3.79 -12.58
N ARG A 75 4.66 4.50 -12.99
CA ARG A 75 4.51 5.94 -12.71
C ARG A 75 4.02 6.12 -11.27
N VAL A 76 4.60 7.04 -10.55
CA VAL A 76 4.13 7.49 -9.24
C VAL A 76 4.00 9.01 -9.21
N PRO A 77 3.07 9.58 -8.41
CA PRO A 77 3.03 11.03 -8.19
C PRO A 77 4.33 11.49 -7.54
N ARG A 78 5.09 12.35 -8.19
CA ARG A 78 6.35 12.85 -7.64
C ARG A 78 6.08 13.78 -6.46
N PRO A 79 6.58 13.46 -5.25
CA PRO A 79 6.49 14.37 -4.11
C PRO A 79 7.28 15.65 -4.39
N LEU A 80 6.69 16.78 -4.03
CA LEU A 80 7.33 18.10 -4.13
C LEU A 80 7.86 18.54 -2.78
N SER A 81 6.98 18.60 -1.79
CA SER A 81 7.33 19.01 -0.43
C SER A 81 6.37 18.38 0.59
N ARG A 82 6.76 18.44 1.85
CA ARG A 82 5.95 18.11 3.01
C ARG A 82 6.27 19.00 4.18
N GLY A 83 5.33 19.21 5.06
CA GLY A 83 5.56 20.03 6.24
C GLY A 83 4.31 20.30 7.05
N ILE A 84 4.39 21.33 7.87
CA ILE A 84 3.26 21.86 8.65
C ILE A 84 2.90 23.23 8.10
N VAL A 85 1.67 23.36 7.60
CA VAL A 85 1.09 24.62 7.10
C VAL A 85 -0.17 24.92 7.90
N GLU A 86 -0.22 26.09 8.55
CA GLU A 86 -1.33 26.53 9.39
C GLU A 86 -1.79 25.45 10.41
N GLY A 87 -0.81 24.81 11.08
CA GLY A 87 -1.08 23.77 12.08
C GLY A 87 -1.56 22.44 11.53
N LYS A 88 -1.51 22.22 10.20
CA LYS A 88 -1.84 20.96 9.53
C LYS A 88 -0.62 20.38 8.86
N ALA A 89 -0.46 19.06 8.96
CA ALA A 89 0.47 18.33 8.11
C ALA A 89 -0.01 18.38 6.67
N CYS A 90 0.91 18.59 5.73
CA CYS A 90 0.67 18.57 4.31
C CYS A 90 1.72 17.71 3.59
N LEU A 91 1.31 17.13 2.46
CA LEU A 91 2.17 16.52 1.46
C LEU A 91 1.72 17.03 0.10
N GLU A 92 2.57 17.82 -0.53
CA GLU A 92 2.39 18.31 -1.89
C GLU A 92 3.08 17.36 -2.86
N LYS A 93 2.33 16.91 -3.86
CA LYS A 93 2.83 16.03 -4.91
C LYS A 93 2.25 16.40 -6.28
N GLU A 94 2.90 15.94 -7.32
CA GLU A 94 2.42 16.08 -8.69
C GLU A 94 0.98 15.58 -8.80
N HIS A 95 0.15 16.35 -9.49
CA HIS A 95 -1.17 15.88 -9.91
C HIS A 95 -1.04 15.06 -11.19
N LEU A 96 -1.46 13.81 -11.16
CA LEU A 96 -1.50 12.94 -12.32
C LEU A 96 -2.91 12.93 -12.93
N ASP A 97 -3.01 12.97 -14.25
CA ASP A 97 -4.26 12.72 -14.98
C ASP A 97 -4.49 11.22 -15.06
N LEU A 98 -5.22 10.71 -14.08
CA LEU A 98 -5.45 9.29 -13.91
C LEU A 98 -6.75 8.86 -14.58
N ARG A 99 -6.71 7.69 -15.23
CA ARG A 99 -7.88 6.98 -15.73
C ARG A 99 -7.87 5.52 -15.24
N PRO A 100 -9.03 4.86 -15.10
CA PRO A 100 -9.09 3.45 -14.74
C PRO A 100 -8.30 2.58 -15.73
N ASN A 101 -7.69 1.50 -15.23
CA ASN A 101 -7.02 0.46 -16.03
C ASN A 101 -8.00 -0.62 -16.52
N ALA A 102 -9.15 -0.19 -17.05
CA ALA A 102 -10.27 -1.08 -17.38
C ALA A 102 -10.11 -1.81 -18.72
N GLU A 103 -9.29 -1.26 -19.62
CA GLU A 103 -9.06 -1.87 -20.92
C GLU A 103 -8.10 -3.04 -20.83
N ARG A 104 -8.27 -4.06 -21.70
CA ARG A 104 -7.41 -5.25 -21.70
C ARG A 104 -5.92 -4.89 -21.88
N GLY A 105 -5.59 -3.96 -22.75
CA GLY A 105 -4.20 -3.52 -22.97
C GLY A 105 -3.59 -2.88 -21.76
N ASP A 106 -4.35 -2.04 -21.05
CA ASP A 106 -3.93 -1.42 -19.79
C ASP A 106 -3.68 -2.46 -18.71
N ALA A 107 -4.58 -3.43 -18.57
CA ALA A 107 -4.44 -4.52 -17.61
C ALA A 107 -3.17 -5.35 -17.86
N VAL A 108 -2.86 -5.67 -19.12
CA VAL A 108 -1.62 -6.36 -19.51
C VAL A 108 -0.41 -5.51 -19.14
N ALA A 109 -0.40 -4.22 -19.49
CA ALA A 109 0.69 -3.30 -19.15
C ALA A 109 0.91 -3.22 -17.63
N CYS A 110 -0.18 -3.13 -16.83
CA CYS A 110 -0.10 -3.14 -15.36
C CYS A 110 0.48 -4.44 -14.82
N GLY A 111 0.13 -5.60 -15.39
CA GLY A 111 0.67 -6.90 -14.98
C GLY A 111 2.18 -7.01 -15.20
N HIS A 112 2.66 -6.64 -16.37
CA HIS A 112 4.09 -6.60 -16.69
C HIS A 112 4.85 -5.56 -15.83
N ALA A 113 4.27 -4.37 -15.64
CA ALA A 113 4.86 -3.32 -14.82
C ALA A 113 5.01 -3.75 -13.34
N LEU A 114 4.00 -4.44 -12.79
CA LEU A 114 4.09 -4.96 -11.42
C LEU A 114 5.16 -6.06 -11.30
N ALA A 115 5.28 -6.96 -12.28
CA ALA A 115 6.34 -7.96 -12.29
C ALA A 115 7.73 -7.31 -12.35
N ALA A 116 7.89 -6.26 -13.16
CA ALA A 116 9.12 -5.47 -13.21
C ALA A 116 9.42 -4.74 -11.90
N LEU A 117 8.40 -4.15 -11.26
CA LEU A 117 8.53 -3.55 -9.93
C LEU A 117 9.05 -4.57 -8.91
N HIS A 118 8.44 -5.74 -8.86
CA HIS A 118 8.81 -6.80 -7.92
C HIS A 118 10.20 -7.39 -8.16
N SER A 119 10.79 -7.19 -9.35
CA SER A 119 12.19 -7.59 -9.63
C SER A 119 13.22 -6.76 -8.87
N ALA A 120 12.83 -5.59 -8.34
CA ALA A 120 13.66 -4.80 -7.43
C ALA A 120 13.68 -5.49 -6.05
N THR A 121 14.82 -6.08 -5.69
CA THR A 121 14.96 -6.87 -4.46
C THR A 121 15.87 -6.22 -3.43
N GLY A 122 15.56 -6.43 -2.16
CA GLY A 122 16.39 -6.06 -1.02
C GLY A 122 17.21 -7.23 -0.47
N ALA A 123 18.11 -6.93 0.45
CA ALA A 123 18.91 -7.96 1.13
C ALA A 123 18.12 -8.71 2.22
N ARG A 124 17.08 -8.11 2.77
CA ARG A 124 16.27 -8.63 3.89
C ARG A 124 14.81 -8.20 3.72
N TYR A 125 13.90 -8.90 4.39
CA TYR A 125 12.50 -8.49 4.51
C TYR A 125 12.37 -7.30 5.46
N GLY A 126 11.41 -6.40 5.20
CA GLY A 126 11.18 -5.20 5.99
C GLY A 126 11.55 -3.91 5.24
N TRP A 127 11.72 -2.84 5.98
CA TRP A 127 12.08 -1.52 5.45
C TRP A 127 13.02 -0.82 6.42
N HIS A 128 13.74 0.20 5.97
CA HIS A 128 14.69 0.92 6.82
C HIS A 128 14.02 1.75 7.92
N ARG A 129 12.70 1.92 7.85
CA ARG A 129 11.88 2.60 8.86
C ARG A 129 10.49 1.97 8.95
N ASP A 130 9.83 2.14 10.09
CA ASP A 130 8.40 1.85 10.19
C ASP A 130 7.61 2.86 9.35
N ASN A 131 6.48 2.43 8.81
CA ASN A 131 5.57 3.26 8.03
C ASN A 131 4.11 3.00 8.41
N PHE A 132 3.17 3.14 7.47
CA PHE A 132 1.74 3.04 7.79
C PHE A 132 1.00 2.27 6.70
N ILE A 133 0.02 1.47 7.11
CA ILE A 133 -1.02 0.89 6.26
C ILE A 133 -2.34 1.58 6.58
N GLY A 134 -2.79 2.49 5.70
CA GLY A 134 -3.82 3.44 6.07
C GLY A 134 -3.35 4.30 7.27
N ALA A 135 -4.15 4.36 8.34
CA ALA A 135 -3.77 5.06 9.58
C ALA A 135 -3.05 4.17 10.60
N THR A 136 -2.85 2.88 10.30
CA THR A 136 -2.25 1.92 11.23
C THR A 136 -0.72 1.91 11.09
N PRO A 137 0.06 2.10 12.15
CA PRO A 137 1.51 1.90 12.13
C PRO A 137 1.86 0.48 11.66
N GLN A 138 2.80 0.39 10.71
CA GLN A 138 3.28 -0.84 10.10
C GLN A 138 4.77 -1.03 10.44
N LEU A 139 5.06 -2.08 11.21
CA LEU A 139 6.41 -2.39 11.68
C LEU A 139 7.24 -2.99 10.54
N ASN A 140 8.50 -2.57 10.43
CA ASN A 140 9.36 -2.94 9.31
C ASN A 140 10.79 -3.33 9.71
N ALA A 141 11.05 -3.63 10.98
CA ALA A 141 12.37 -4.09 11.42
C ALA A 141 12.85 -5.28 10.58
N GLY A 142 14.03 -5.15 9.98
CA GLY A 142 14.56 -6.10 9.01
C GLY A 142 14.74 -7.51 9.56
N GLN A 143 14.32 -8.55 8.80
CA GLN A 143 14.45 -9.96 9.15
C GLN A 143 14.93 -10.80 7.96
N ASP A 144 15.55 -11.94 8.24
CA ASP A 144 16.05 -12.87 7.22
C ASP A 144 15.06 -14.01 6.90
N SER A 145 14.01 -14.18 7.71
CA SER A 145 12.94 -15.14 7.51
C SER A 145 11.62 -14.42 7.19
N TRP A 146 11.06 -14.71 6.02
CA TRP A 146 9.76 -14.17 5.63
C TRP A 146 8.64 -14.60 6.57
N ALA A 147 8.53 -15.88 6.87
CA ALA A 147 7.50 -16.39 7.76
C ALA A 147 7.54 -15.70 9.12
N ARG A 148 8.75 -15.48 9.67
CA ARG A 148 8.93 -14.76 10.94
C ARG A 148 8.59 -13.28 10.81
N PHE A 149 9.06 -12.63 9.74
CA PHE A 149 8.70 -11.23 9.47
C PHE A 149 7.19 -11.05 9.38
N PHE A 150 6.50 -11.89 8.60
CA PHE A 150 5.06 -11.79 8.43
C PHE A 150 4.28 -12.07 9.72
N ALA A 151 4.73 -13.04 10.53
CA ALA A 151 4.16 -13.28 11.85
C ALA A 151 4.31 -12.06 12.77
N ASP A 152 5.55 -11.57 12.94
CA ASP A 152 5.89 -10.62 13.98
C ASP A 152 5.56 -9.17 13.60
N ALA A 153 5.72 -8.80 12.31
CA ALA A 153 5.54 -7.44 11.84
C ALA A 153 4.19 -7.20 11.12
N ARG A 154 3.45 -8.25 10.79
CA ARG A 154 2.15 -8.15 10.09
C ARG A 154 1.00 -8.72 10.92
N LEU A 155 0.98 -10.02 11.21
CA LEU A 155 -0.19 -10.63 11.86
C LEU A 155 -0.31 -10.26 13.34
N ARG A 156 0.71 -10.45 14.15
CA ARG A 156 0.65 -10.19 15.61
C ARG A 156 0.25 -8.76 15.95
N PRO A 157 0.81 -7.71 15.32
CA PRO A 157 0.38 -6.34 15.58
C PRO A 157 -1.09 -6.10 15.29
N GLN A 158 -1.62 -6.67 14.19
CA GLN A 158 -3.03 -6.54 13.84
C GLN A 158 -3.93 -7.33 14.80
N LEU A 159 -3.54 -8.54 15.21
CA LEU A 159 -4.26 -9.35 16.18
C LEU A 159 -4.28 -8.70 17.58
N ALA A 160 -3.19 -8.05 17.98
CA ALA A 160 -3.12 -7.31 19.23
C ALA A 160 -4.11 -6.14 19.24
N ARG A 161 -4.22 -5.40 18.14
CA ARG A 161 -5.21 -4.31 17.97
C ARG A 161 -6.64 -4.85 17.94
N ALA A 162 -6.86 -5.98 17.26
CA ALA A 162 -8.16 -6.64 17.15
C ALA A 162 -8.63 -7.35 18.43
N ALA A 163 -7.85 -7.32 19.52
CA ALA A 163 -8.18 -7.98 20.79
C ALA A 163 -9.54 -7.53 21.37
N ALA A 164 -9.95 -6.27 21.12
CA ALA A 164 -11.25 -5.74 21.53
C ALA A 164 -12.44 -6.45 20.84
N HIS A 165 -12.22 -7.12 19.68
CA HIS A 165 -13.27 -7.83 18.93
C HIS A 165 -13.48 -9.28 19.36
N GLY A 166 -12.65 -9.82 20.27
CA GLY A 166 -12.86 -11.14 20.87
C GLY A 166 -11.58 -11.94 21.15
N ALA A 167 -11.58 -12.58 22.32
CA ALA A 167 -10.44 -13.42 22.76
C ALA A 167 -10.23 -14.65 21.86
N SER A 168 -11.28 -15.19 21.23
CA SER A 168 -11.20 -16.34 20.32
C SER A 168 -10.41 -16.00 19.07
N LEU A 169 -10.68 -14.85 18.43
CA LEU A 169 -9.95 -14.36 17.25
C LEU A 169 -8.45 -14.29 17.56
N ARG A 170 -8.09 -13.66 18.67
CA ARG A 170 -6.70 -13.52 19.09
C ARG A 170 -6.02 -14.86 19.32
N LYS A 171 -6.66 -15.79 20.09
CA LYS A 171 -6.07 -17.10 20.39
C LYS A 171 -5.82 -17.93 19.13
N LYS A 172 -6.80 -17.99 18.22
CA LYS A 172 -6.65 -18.70 16.94
C LYS A 172 -5.61 -18.04 16.05
N GLY A 173 -5.59 -16.70 15.99
CA GLY A 173 -4.61 -15.93 15.23
C GLY A 173 -3.18 -16.14 15.71
N GLU A 174 -2.94 -16.18 17.03
CA GLU A 174 -1.61 -16.52 17.58
C GLU A 174 -1.19 -17.94 17.23
N SER A 175 -2.11 -18.91 17.33
CA SER A 175 -1.84 -20.29 16.90
C SER A 175 -1.49 -20.39 15.42
N LEU A 176 -2.11 -19.56 14.58
CA LEU A 176 -1.76 -19.46 13.15
C LEU A 176 -0.36 -18.83 12.98
N ALA A 177 -0.08 -17.72 13.68
CA ALA A 177 1.21 -17.02 13.59
C ALA A 177 2.40 -17.93 14.00
N GLU A 178 2.22 -18.80 14.99
CA GLU A 178 3.22 -19.80 15.39
C GLU A 178 3.48 -20.84 14.30
N LYS A 179 2.46 -21.16 13.50
CA LYS A 179 2.52 -22.20 12.45
C LYS A 179 2.85 -21.65 11.05
N LEU A 180 3.05 -20.35 10.92
CA LEU A 180 3.35 -19.72 9.63
C LEU A 180 4.47 -20.38 8.83
N PRO A 181 5.58 -20.87 9.44
CA PRO A 181 6.63 -21.54 8.67
C PRO A 181 6.15 -22.70 7.80
N ALA A 182 5.03 -23.35 8.17
CA ALA A 182 4.51 -24.49 7.41
C ALA A 182 3.99 -24.09 6.01
N PHE A 183 3.59 -22.84 5.79
CA PHE A 183 3.18 -22.34 4.46
C PHE A 183 4.37 -22.06 3.52
N PHE A 184 5.61 -22.17 4.01
CA PHE A 184 6.84 -21.78 3.32
C PHE A 184 7.90 -22.91 3.32
N LEU A 185 7.50 -24.17 3.51
CA LEU A 185 8.45 -25.31 3.57
C LEU A 185 9.20 -25.47 2.24
N ASP A 186 8.46 -25.41 1.13
CA ASP A 186 8.98 -25.61 -0.22
C ASP A 186 9.03 -24.29 -1.03
N TYR A 187 8.81 -23.16 -0.36
CA TYR A 187 8.79 -21.85 -0.99
C TYR A 187 9.60 -20.82 -0.19
N ARG A 188 10.59 -20.25 -0.84
CA ARG A 188 11.41 -19.16 -0.27
C ARG A 188 11.26 -17.90 -1.13
N PRO A 189 10.38 -16.98 -0.75
CA PRO A 189 10.21 -15.74 -1.50
C PRO A 189 11.50 -14.92 -1.49
N GLN A 190 11.76 -14.21 -2.58
CA GLN A 190 12.76 -13.15 -2.59
C GLN A 190 12.19 -11.91 -1.90
N PRO A 191 13.00 -11.10 -1.20
CA PRO A 191 12.56 -9.81 -0.66
C PRO A 191 12.32 -8.80 -1.79
N SER A 192 11.19 -8.88 -2.46
CA SER A 192 10.77 -7.95 -3.52
C SER A 192 10.27 -6.65 -2.93
N LEU A 193 10.55 -5.51 -3.59
CA LEU A 193 9.93 -4.24 -3.24
C LEU A 193 8.44 -4.31 -3.54
N LEU A 194 7.61 -4.12 -2.51
CA LEU A 194 6.15 -4.15 -2.61
C LEU A 194 5.58 -2.74 -2.58
N HIS A 195 4.44 -2.56 -3.24
CA HIS A 195 3.57 -1.42 -3.00
C HIS A 195 2.99 -1.47 -1.58
N GLY A 196 2.63 -2.66 -1.11
CA GLY A 196 2.17 -2.95 0.25
C GLY A 196 0.70 -2.64 0.54
N ASP A 197 0.00 -1.93 -0.37
CA ASP A 197 -1.45 -1.65 -0.30
C ASP A 197 -2.04 -1.57 -1.72
N LEU A 198 -1.77 -2.59 -2.55
CA LEU A 198 -2.11 -2.58 -3.97
C LEU A 198 -3.51 -3.15 -4.23
N TRP A 199 -4.49 -2.28 -4.24
CA TRP A 199 -5.86 -2.57 -4.68
C TRP A 199 -6.27 -1.63 -5.82
N HIS A 200 -7.45 -1.85 -6.44
CA HIS A 200 -7.87 -1.06 -7.60
C HIS A 200 -7.98 0.45 -7.33
N GLY A 201 -8.16 0.86 -6.07
CA GLY A 201 -8.19 2.28 -5.68
C GLY A 201 -6.82 2.95 -5.62
N ASN A 202 -5.72 2.19 -5.65
CA ASN A 202 -4.34 2.68 -5.60
C ASN A 202 -3.56 2.42 -6.90
N ALA A 203 -4.25 1.98 -7.97
CA ALA A 203 -3.67 1.72 -9.28
C ALA A 203 -4.54 2.30 -10.40
N ALA A 204 -3.90 2.89 -11.40
CA ALA A 204 -4.56 3.55 -12.53
C ALA A 204 -3.62 3.60 -13.75
N MET A 205 -4.07 4.24 -14.81
CA MET A 205 -3.23 4.63 -15.94
C MET A 205 -3.01 6.14 -15.95
N CYS A 206 -1.79 6.56 -16.25
CA CYS A 206 -1.43 7.94 -16.56
C CYS A 206 -0.99 7.99 -18.04
N GLY A 207 -1.88 8.42 -18.93
CA GLY A 207 -1.70 8.18 -20.36
C GLY A 207 -1.69 6.67 -20.65
N GLU A 208 -0.59 6.17 -21.21
CA GLU A 208 -0.37 4.75 -21.50
C GLU A 208 0.49 4.05 -20.44
N THR A 209 0.91 4.75 -19.40
CA THR A 209 1.82 4.22 -18.38
C THR A 209 1.05 3.79 -17.13
N PRO A 210 1.26 2.55 -16.63
CA PRO A 210 0.73 2.11 -15.34
C PRO A 210 1.19 3.02 -14.21
N ALA A 211 0.25 3.46 -13.37
CA ALA A 211 0.51 4.34 -12.25
C ALA A 211 0.01 3.75 -10.94
N VAL A 212 0.79 3.93 -9.87
CA VAL A 212 0.42 3.54 -8.51
C VAL A 212 0.66 4.71 -7.54
N PHE A 213 -0.12 4.75 -6.47
CA PHE A 213 -0.07 5.81 -5.47
C PHE A 213 -0.54 5.31 -4.10
N ASP A 214 -0.27 6.10 -3.05
CA ASP A 214 -0.62 5.78 -1.65
C ASP A 214 -0.02 4.46 -1.16
N PRO A 215 1.31 4.28 -1.29
CA PRO A 215 1.97 3.03 -0.94
C PRO A 215 2.21 2.86 0.57
N ALA A 216 2.37 1.60 0.97
CA ALA A 216 2.83 1.15 2.29
C ALA A 216 4.05 0.24 2.13
N VAL A 217 5.12 0.74 1.50
CA VAL A 217 6.25 -0.05 0.98
C VAL A 217 7.01 -0.84 2.03
N TYR A 218 7.48 -2.00 1.63
CA TYR A 218 8.49 -2.80 2.32
C TYR A 218 9.04 -3.87 1.38
N TYR A 219 10.17 -4.47 1.70
CA TYR A 219 10.64 -5.68 1.02
C TYR A 219 9.95 -6.91 1.61
N GLY A 220 9.23 -7.65 0.75
CA GLY A 220 8.43 -8.79 1.14
C GLY A 220 8.26 -9.82 0.03
N ASP A 221 7.37 -10.78 0.25
CA ASP A 221 6.95 -11.70 -0.79
C ASP A 221 6.03 -10.98 -1.80
N ARG A 222 6.42 -10.99 -3.08
CA ARG A 222 5.66 -10.39 -4.18
C ARG A 222 4.20 -10.86 -4.26
N GLU A 223 3.93 -12.10 -3.79
CA GLU A 223 2.59 -12.65 -3.76
C GLU A 223 1.66 -11.90 -2.79
N ALA A 224 2.20 -11.11 -1.84
CA ALA A 224 1.39 -10.29 -0.94
C ALA A 224 0.68 -9.14 -1.67
N ASP A 225 1.37 -8.45 -2.61
CA ASP A 225 0.71 -7.45 -3.44
C ASP A 225 -0.32 -8.07 -4.39
N LEU A 226 0.00 -9.22 -5.00
CA LEU A 226 -0.95 -9.94 -5.85
C LEU A 226 -2.21 -10.35 -5.09
N ALA A 227 -2.04 -10.90 -3.88
CA ALA A 227 -3.16 -11.24 -3.01
C ALA A 227 -4.06 -10.04 -2.73
N MET A 228 -3.47 -8.87 -2.48
CA MET A 228 -4.23 -7.64 -2.22
C MET A 228 -5.01 -7.17 -3.45
N THR A 229 -4.46 -7.33 -4.68
CA THR A 229 -5.20 -6.98 -5.90
C THR A 229 -6.48 -7.79 -6.07
N GLU A 230 -6.57 -9.00 -5.49
CA GLU A 230 -7.74 -9.88 -5.58
C GLU A 230 -8.78 -9.65 -4.47
N LEU A 231 -8.41 -8.93 -3.38
CA LEU A 231 -9.23 -8.88 -2.17
C LEU A 231 -10.51 -8.04 -2.32
N PHE A 232 -10.43 -6.89 -2.98
CA PHE A 232 -11.51 -5.91 -3.08
C PHE A 232 -11.97 -5.70 -4.53
N GLY A 233 -12.59 -6.73 -5.11
CA GLY A 233 -13.17 -6.67 -6.45
C GLY A 233 -12.25 -7.16 -7.58
N GLY A 234 -10.97 -7.34 -7.30
CA GLY A 234 -10.00 -7.87 -8.27
C GLY A 234 -9.57 -6.87 -9.37
N PHE A 235 -8.50 -7.25 -10.06
CA PHE A 235 -8.08 -6.60 -11.31
C PHE A 235 -8.60 -7.45 -12.49
N PRO A 236 -8.60 -6.93 -13.73
CA PRO A 236 -8.98 -7.75 -14.89
C PRO A 236 -8.09 -9.00 -15.05
N GLU A 237 -8.66 -10.14 -15.51
CA GLU A 237 -7.89 -11.39 -15.67
C GLU A 237 -6.64 -11.24 -16.55
N ALA A 238 -6.68 -10.31 -17.53
CA ALA A 238 -5.54 -10.02 -18.36
C ALA A 238 -4.31 -9.50 -17.59
N PHE A 239 -4.53 -8.81 -16.45
CA PHE A 239 -3.47 -8.39 -15.53
C PHE A 239 -2.76 -9.60 -14.91
N TYR A 240 -3.53 -10.55 -14.37
CA TYR A 240 -2.96 -11.75 -13.74
C TYR A 240 -2.27 -12.66 -14.75
N ALA A 241 -2.83 -12.77 -15.95
CA ALA A 241 -2.22 -13.54 -17.04
C ALA A 241 -0.85 -12.95 -17.42
N ALA A 242 -0.76 -11.64 -17.64
CA ALA A 242 0.48 -10.95 -17.98
C ALA A 242 1.51 -11.01 -16.85
N TYR A 243 1.07 -10.87 -15.60
CA TYR A 243 1.97 -11.04 -14.46
C TYR A 243 2.55 -12.46 -14.40
N ARG A 244 1.69 -13.50 -14.51
CA ARG A 244 2.12 -14.91 -14.48
C ARG A 244 3.01 -15.28 -15.66
N GLU A 245 2.81 -14.67 -16.84
CA GLU A 245 3.68 -14.81 -17.99
C GLU A 245 5.09 -14.30 -17.69
N ALA A 246 5.19 -13.09 -17.09
CA ALA A 246 6.47 -12.47 -16.75
C ALA A 246 7.16 -13.16 -15.57
N TRP A 247 6.39 -13.58 -14.58
CA TRP A 247 6.90 -14.22 -13.37
C TRP A 247 5.89 -15.23 -12.79
N PRO A 248 5.98 -16.52 -13.14
CA PRO A 248 5.07 -17.55 -12.67
C PRO A 248 4.95 -17.61 -11.15
N LEU A 249 3.75 -17.93 -10.66
CA LEU A 249 3.49 -18.13 -9.23
C LEU A 249 3.98 -19.51 -8.78
N ALA A 250 4.42 -19.60 -7.52
CA ALA A 250 4.80 -20.86 -6.93
C ALA A 250 3.57 -21.67 -6.51
N GLU A 251 3.74 -23.00 -6.45
CA GLU A 251 2.72 -23.89 -5.87
C GLU A 251 2.35 -23.45 -4.44
N GLY A 252 1.08 -23.64 -4.07
CA GLY A 252 0.55 -23.21 -2.77
C GLY A 252 0.17 -21.73 -2.69
N TYR A 253 0.19 -20.97 -3.81
CA TYR A 253 -0.22 -19.55 -3.82
C TYR A 253 -1.61 -19.32 -3.23
N GLU A 254 -2.59 -20.17 -3.51
CA GLU A 254 -3.97 -20.00 -3.03
C GLU A 254 -4.08 -19.98 -1.48
N SER A 255 -3.28 -20.80 -0.80
CA SER A 255 -3.19 -20.76 0.66
C SER A 255 -2.48 -19.51 1.14
N ARG A 256 -1.33 -19.16 0.55
CA ARG A 256 -0.59 -17.93 0.89
C ARG A 256 -1.39 -16.66 0.57
N LYS A 257 -2.17 -16.64 -0.51
CA LYS A 257 -3.12 -15.57 -0.82
C LYS A 257 -4.09 -15.32 0.33
N THR A 258 -4.68 -16.39 0.88
CA THR A 258 -5.59 -16.27 2.04
C THR A 258 -4.84 -15.70 3.26
N LEU A 259 -3.60 -16.13 3.48
CA LEU A 259 -2.75 -15.65 4.57
C LEU A 259 -2.40 -14.16 4.43
N TYR A 260 -2.00 -13.71 3.23
CA TYR A 260 -1.66 -12.30 2.97
C TYR A 260 -2.89 -11.40 3.10
N ASN A 261 -4.01 -11.82 2.55
CA ASN A 261 -5.26 -11.08 2.62
C ASN A 261 -5.81 -10.99 4.06
N LEU A 262 -5.50 -11.95 4.93
CA LEU A 262 -5.86 -11.87 6.35
C LEU A 262 -5.25 -10.63 7.03
N TYR A 263 -4.02 -10.23 6.68
CA TYR A 263 -3.42 -9.00 7.18
C TYR A 263 -4.27 -7.77 6.87
N HIS A 264 -4.69 -7.63 5.62
CA HIS A 264 -5.52 -6.50 5.18
C HIS A 264 -6.92 -6.54 5.79
N VAL A 265 -7.53 -7.72 5.90
CA VAL A 265 -8.84 -7.88 6.55
C VAL A 265 -8.78 -7.53 8.04
N LEU A 266 -7.73 -7.92 8.74
CA LEU A 266 -7.51 -7.52 10.14
C LEU A 266 -7.27 -6.01 10.27
N ASN A 267 -6.54 -5.40 9.34
CA ASN A 267 -6.37 -3.95 9.32
C ASN A 267 -7.70 -3.23 9.11
N HIS A 268 -8.55 -3.71 8.19
CA HIS A 268 -9.88 -3.17 7.97
C HIS A 268 -10.80 -3.36 9.19
N LEU A 269 -10.72 -4.50 9.87
CA LEU A 269 -11.41 -4.74 11.13
C LEU A 269 -11.02 -3.69 12.18
N ASN A 270 -9.74 -3.39 12.30
CA ASN A 270 -9.21 -2.43 13.26
C ASN A 270 -9.57 -0.97 12.93
N LEU A 271 -9.66 -0.62 11.65
CA LEU A 271 -9.94 0.74 11.19
C LEU A 271 -11.45 1.03 11.03
N PHE A 272 -12.21 0.05 10.55
CA PHE A 272 -13.59 0.25 10.11
C PHE A 272 -14.62 -0.58 10.89
N GLY A 273 -14.16 -1.41 11.83
CA GLY A 273 -15.03 -2.10 12.80
C GLY A 273 -15.52 -3.48 12.39
N ALA A 274 -16.47 -4.00 13.19
CA ALA A 274 -16.86 -5.42 13.25
C ALA A 274 -17.42 -6.04 11.95
N GLY A 275 -17.69 -5.27 10.92
CA GLY A 275 -18.11 -5.79 9.61
C GLY A 275 -17.14 -6.82 9.02
N TYR A 276 -15.84 -6.70 9.34
CA TYR A 276 -14.77 -7.58 8.86
C TYR A 276 -14.49 -8.78 9.77
N LEU A 277 -15.08 -8.84 10.98
CA LEU A 277 -14.78 -9.86 11.99
C LEU A 277 -15.02 -11.29 11.47
N ARG A 278 -16.22 -11.53 10.93
CA ARG A 278 -16.57 -12.89 10.42
C ARG A 278 -15.67 -13.33 9.27
N GLN A 279 -15.20 -12.39 8.45
CA GLN A 279 -14.27 -12.71 7.37
C GLN A 279 -12.90 -13.09 7.94
N ALA A 280 -12.36 -12.33 8.89
CA ALA A 280 -11.11 -12.65 9.55
C ALA A 280 -11.15 -14.02 10.25
N GLU A 281 -12.22 -14.32 10.99
CA GLU A 281 -12.41 -15.61 11.66
C GLU A 281 -12.42 -16.77 10.67
N ARG A 282 -13.20 -16.68 9.59
CA ARG A 282 -13.26 -17.72 8.54
C ARG A 282 -11.90 -17.94 7.88
N MET A 283 -11.14 -16.88 7.61
CA MET A 283 -9.81 -16.99 7.00
C MET A 283 -8.83 -17.68 7.94
N ILE A 284 -8.84 -17.36 9.23
CA ILE A 284 -8.00 -18.04 10.23
C ILE A 284 -8.40 -19.52 10.36
N ASP A 285 -9.69 -19.83 10.44
CA ASP A 285 -10.17 -21.20 10.58
C ASP A 285 -9.80 -22.04 9.36
N ARG A 286 -9.93 -21.49 8.14
CA ARG A 286 -9.50 -22.14 6.90
C ARG A 286 -8.00 -22.44 6.91
N LEU A 287 -7.15 -21.43 7.20
CA LEU A 287 -5.69 -21.61 7.24
C LEU A 287 -5.25 -22.63 8.29
N LEU A 288 -5.88 -22.63 9.47
CA LEU A 288 -5.61 -23.63 10.50
C LEU A 288 -6.07 -25.05 10.11
N ALA A 289 -7.13 -25.18 9.31
CA ALA A 289 -7.60 -26.47 8.79
C ALA A 289 -6.62 -27.04 7.75
N GLU A 290 -6.12 -26.21 6.83
CA GLU A 290 -5.11 -26.59 5.82
C GLU A 290 -3.81 -27.14 6.45
N LEU A 291 -3.45 -26.71 7.66
CA LEU A 291 -2.27 -27.19 8.38
C LEU A 291 -2.49 -28.49 9.17
N ARG A 292 -3.70 -29.06 9.16
CA ARG A 292 -4.03 -30.31 9.88
C ARG A 292 -4.16 -31.52 8.95
N GLY A 293 -4.32 -31.27 7.66
CA GLY A 293 -4.41 -32.29 6.61
C GLY A 293 -3.08 -32.58 5.98
#